data_160cd87d084949b7a7d347079429fc00
#
_entry.id   160cd87d084949b7a7d347079429fc00
#
_cell.length_a   1.000
_cell.length_b   1.000
_cell.length_c   1.000
_cell.angle_alpha   90.00
_cell.angle_beta   90.00
_cell.angle_gamma   90.00
#
_symmetry.space_group_name_H-M   'P 1'
#
loop_
_entity.id
_entity.type
_entity.pdbx_description
1 polymer ?
#
loop_
_entity_poly.entity_id
_entity_poly.type
_entity_poly.pdbx_seq_one_letter_code
_entity_poly.pdbx_strand_id
1 'polypeptide(L)'
;MRTGALRAVIALPQGAAPPLHVSLQLWVLAPPPKADPRPILFVDASTGPHRGREIDWQDVSERVLTAWRAFREDPDGVEPEPGLVRTRPVVDLLDETVDLTPQRQVRVAPVLDPGRHEALAHDLRDRLRSTGNALVALSDDRLWRTAGSEPGAWRTATVADLLRGGALTLYRAKPGQEAARPDADEPPPVLTHHDVRTGEPPSGSLDDKPVDRLVPIEAGDVLLPETLHHAGAVAARVADEHDAGSVLGRHLFLLRPDPDRLDPDFLAGFLSAEENVRGAAVGSSIQRLDVKRLRVPLIPTERQVRYGQAFRRVRALHSAANLAARIARDLADQWALGLTSGALLPPDEGS
;
A
#
# COMPACT_ATOMS: atom_id res chain seq x y z
N MET A 1 -31.88 -12.92 24.92
CA MET A 1 -30.62 -13.56 25.27
C MET A 1 -30.73 -14.33 26.61
N ARG A 2 -30.93 -13.68 27.76
CA ARG A 2 -31.03 -14.36 29.08
C ARG A 2 -32.04 -15.49 29.15
N THR A 3 -33.14 -15.42 28.42
CA THR A 3 -34.15 -16.48 28.31
C THR A 3 -33.75 -17.61 27.38
N GLY A 4 -32.61 -17.51 26.66
CA GLY A 4 -32.20 -18.49 25.67
C GLY A 4 -33.00 -18.45 24.36
N ALA A 5 -33.76 -17.38 24.08
CA ALA A 5 -34.53 -17.26 22.84
C ALA A 5 -33.63 -16.96 21.61
N LEU A 6 -32.54 -16.24 21.79
CA LEU A 6 -31.55 -15.97 20.73
C LEU A 6 -30.68 -17.21 20.50
N ARG A 7 -30.62 -17.70 19.26
CA ARG A 7 -29.90 -18.91 18.86
C ARG A 7 -28.67 -18.61 18.04
N ALA A 8 -28.79 -17.67 17.08
CA ALA A 8 -27.67 -17.31 16.25
C ALA A 8 -27.72 -15.83 15.84
N VAL A 9 -26.54 -15.26 15.59
CA VAL A 9 -26.37 -13.95 14.95
C VAL A 9 -25.40 -14.11 13.77
N ILE A 10 -25.86 -13.75 12.58
CA ILE A 10 -25.15 -13.98 11.32
C ILE A 10 -24.95 -12.62 10.65
N ALA A 11 -23.70 -12.23 10.38
CA ALA A 11 -23.40 -11.04 9.59
C ALA A 11 -23.48 -11.38 8.09
N LEU A 12 -24.14 -10.53 7.33
CA LEU A 12 -24.29 -10.68 5.88
C LEU A 12 -23.31 -9.75 5.14
N PRO A 13 -22.95 -10.07 3.87
CA PRO A 13 -22.13 -9.23 3.05
C PRO A 13 -22.70 -7.82 2.85
N GLN A 14 -21.83 -6.84 2.64
CA GLN A 14 -22.26 -5.49 2.24
C GLN A 14 -23.00 -5.55 0.90
N GLY A 15 -24.12 -4.82 0.79
CA GLY A 15 -24.95 -4.88 -0.40
C GLY A 15 -26.00 -6.00 -0.39
N ALA A 16 -26.16 -6.74 0.70
CA ALA A 16 -27.20 -7.76 0.87
C ALA A 16 -28.63 -7.19 0.74
N ALA A 17 -28.84 -5.88 0.93
CA ALA A 17 -30.10 -5.19 0.72
C ALA A 17 -29.92 -3.91 -0.10
N PRO A 18 -29.85 -4.00 -1.43
CA PRO A 18 -29.78 -2.80 -2.30
C PRO A 18 -31.01 -1.90 -2.13
N PRO A 19 -30.89 -0.58 -2.24
CA PRO A 19 -29.67 0.18 -2.57
C PRO A 19 -28.80 0.55 -1.34
N LEU A 20 -29.09 0.01 -0.17
CA LEU A 20 -28.42 0.37 1.08
C LEU A 20 -27.07 -0.37 1.21
N HIS A 21 -25.98 0.37 1.35
CA HIS A 21 -24.65 -0.17 1.65
C HIS A 21 -24.42 -0.27 3.17
N VAL A 22 -25.40 -0.84 3.89
CA VAL A 22 -25.33 -1.04 5.34
C VAL A 22 -24.98 -2.48 5.66
N SER A 23 -24.28 -2.70 6.77
CA SER A 23 -24.03 -4.03 7.30
C SER A 23 -25.32 -4.58 7.92
N LEU A 24 -25.78 -5.71 7.41
CA LEU A 24 -26.97 -6.39 7.92
C LEU A 24 -26.59 -7.59 8.77
N GLN A 25 -27.41 -7.85 9.78
CA GLN A 25 -27.33 -9.06 10.59
C GLN A 25 -28.64 -9.81 10.58
N LEU A 26 -28.57 -11.13 10.46
CA LEU A 26 -29.72 -12.03 10.61
C LEU A 26 -29.73 -12.62 12.03
N TRP A 27 -30.81 -12.40 12.77
CA TRP A 27 -30.96 -12.94 14.11
C TRP A 27 -31.93 -14.12 14.06
N VAL A 28 -31.48 -15.28 14.54
CA VAL A 28 -32.30 -16.49 14.62
C VAL A 28 -32.84 -16.64 16.03
N LEU A 29 -34.14 -16.62 16.16
CA LEU A 29 -34.84 -16.73 17.42
C LEU A 29 -35.65 -18.03 17.47
N ALA A 30 -35.73 -18.64 18.65
CA ALA A 30 -36.55 -19.79 18.92
C ALA A 30 -37.21 -19.68 20.31
N PRO A 31 -38.28 -20.41 20.59
CA PRO A 31 -38.84 -20.47 21.93
C PRO A 31 -37.76 -20.84 22.98
N PRO A 32 -37.77 -20.19 24.14
CA PRO A 32 -36.77 -20.45 25.18
C PRO A 32 -36.79 -21.91 25.61
N PRO A 33 -35.63 -22.55 25.84
CA PRO A 33 -35.56 -23.91 26.33
C PRO A 33 -36.08 -24.00 27.75
N LYS A 34 -36.52 -25.17 28.15
CA LYS A 34 -36.94 -25.44 29.53
C LYS A 34 -35.76 -25.66 30.50
N ALA A 35 -34.56 -25.86 29.93
CA ALA A 35 -33.29 -26.03 30.63
C ALA A 35 -32.43 -24.73 30.51
N ASP A 36 -31.20 -24.82 30.98
CA ASP A 36 -30.25 -23.71 30.93
C ASP A 36 -30.06 -23.11 29.50
N PRO A 37 -29.77 -21.82 29.40
CA PRO A 37 -29.58 -21.16 28.11
C PRO A 37 -28.44 -21.84 27.33
N ARG A 38 -28.75 -22.25 26.10
CA ARG A 38 -27.76 -22.81 25.18
C ARG A 38 -26.79 -21.71 24.68
N PRO A 39 -25.58 -22.06 24.25
CA PRO A 39 -24.68 -21.09 23.63
C PRO A 39 -25.34 -20.42 22.41
N ILE A 40 -24.78 -19.29 22.00
CA ILE A 40 -25.22 -18.56 20.81
C ILE A 40 -24.19 -18.79 19.70
N LEU A 41 -24.69 -19.14 18.51
CA LEU A 41 -23.86 -19.26 17.32
C LEU A 41 -23.63 -17.88 16.70
N PHE A 42 -22.38 -17.55 16.41
CA PHE A 42 -21.97 -16.38 15.62
C PHE A 42 -21.38 -16.85 14.30
N VAL A 43 -21.83 -16.26 13.19
CA VAL A 43 -21.32 -16.51 11.85
C VAL A 43 -21.01 -15.19 11.18
N ASP A 44 -19.76 -15.00 10.71
CA ASP A 44 -19.39 -13.86 9.89
C ASP A 44 -19.31 -14.26 8.41
N ALA A 45 -20.39 -14.07 7.69
CA ALA A 45 -20.44 -14.25 6.25
C ALA A 45 -20.21 -12.92 5.48
N SER A 46 -19.79 -11.85 6.17
CA SER A 46 -19.58 -10.53 5.56
C SER A 46 -18.38 -10.47 4.61
N THR A 47 -17.40 -11.39 4.75
CA THR A 47 -16.16 -11.46 3.98
C THR A 47 -16.18 -12.57 2.92
N GLY A 48 -17.35 -12.98 2.46
CA GLY A 48 -17.48 -14.01 1.42
C GLY A 48 -16.89 -13.62 0.07
N PRO A 49 -16.54 -14.62 -0.77
CA PRO A 49 -16.05 -14.35 -2.12
C PRO A 49 -17.11 -13.63 -2.94
N HIS A 50 -16.66 -12.69 -3.78
CA HIS A 50 -17.50 -12.00 -4.74
C HIS A 50 -17.22 -12.56 -6.13
N ARG A 51 -18.26 -12.85 -6.91
CA ARG A 51 -18.13 -13.11 -8.36
C ARG A 51 -18.16 -11.76 -9.08
N GLY A 52 -17.01 -11.16 -9.27
CA GLY A 52 -16.92 -9.81 -9.82
C GLY A 52 -17.48 -8.77 -8.84
N ARG A 53 -18.59 -8.07 -9.21
CA ARG A 53 -19.29 -7.09 -8.36
C ARG A 53 -20.47 -7.67 -7.57
N GLU A 54 -20.83 -8.92 -7.79
CA GLU A 54 -22.01 -9.53 -7.19
C GLU A 54 -21.62 -10.44 -6.01
N ILE A 55 -22.51 -10.50 -5.00
CA ILE A 55 -22.36 -11.40 -3.86
C ILE A 55 -22.61 -12.84 -4.32
N ASP A 56 -21.70 -13.75 -4.00
CA ASP A 56 -21.93 -15.18 -4.23
C ASP A 56 -22.86 -15.75 -3.15
N TRP A 57 -24.15 -15.62 -3.39
CA TRP A 57 -25.18 -16.09 -2.44
C TRP A 57 -25.17 -17.61 -2.25
N GLN A 58 -24.67 -18.38 -3.19
CA GLN A 58 -24.56 -19.82 -3.05
C GLN A 58 -23.52 -20.17 -1.99
N ASP A 59 -22.32 -19.56 -2.07
CA ASP A 59 -21.25 -19.75 -1.08
C ASP A 59 -21.67 -19.24 0.31
N VAL A 60 -22.26 -18.04 0.39
CA VAL A 60 -22.77 -17.48 1.65
C VAL A 60 -23.80 -18.43 2.29
N SER A 61 -24.74 -18.94 1.50
CA SER A 61 -25.77 -19.86 2.01
C SER A 61 -25.19 -21.19 2.47
N GLU A 62 -24.25 -21.75 1.73
CA GLU A 62 -23.60 -23.02 2.07
C GLU A 62 -22.86 -22.92 3.41
N ARG A 63 -22.06 -21.89 3.60
CA ARG A 63 -21.33 -21.66 4.87
C ARG A 63 -22.27 -21.48 6.06
N VAL A 64 -23.25 -20.60 5.91
CA VAL A 64 -24.22 -20.32 6.99
C VAL A 64 -25.05 -21.57 7.35
N LEU A 65 -25.53 -22.29 6.34
CA LEU A 65 -26.35 -23.49 6.58
C LEU A 65 -25.54 -24.64 7.15
N THR A 66 -24.29 -24.80 6.77
CA THR A 66 -23.38 -25.79 7.34
C THR A 66 -23.18 -25.55 8.83
N ALA A 67 -22.79 -24.30 9.20
CA ALA A 67 -22.62 -23.92 10.59
C ALA A 67 -23.92 -24.06 11.41
N TRP A 68 -25.06 -23.66 10.83
CA TRP A 68 -26.36 -23.77 11.49
C TRP A 68 -26.79 -25.20 11.70
N ARG A 69 -26.56 -26.12 10.75
CA ARG A 69 -26.89 -27.55 10.89
C ARG A 69 -26.06 -28.20 11.98
N ALA A 70 -24.74 -27.99 11.98
CA ALA A 70 -23.85 -28.47 13.03
C ALA A 70 -24.31 -27.97 14.41
N PHE A 71 -24.61 -26.67 14.55
CA PHE A 71 -25.10 -26.09 15.79
C PHE A 71 -26.45 -26.65 16.26
N ARG A 72 -27.34 -26.96 15.34
CA ARG A 72 -28.64 -27.57 15.71
C ARG A 72 -28.48 -29.00 16.24
N GLU A 73 -27.53 -29.75 15.69
CA GLU A 73 -27.25 -31.12 16.03
C GLU A 73 -26.55 -31.22 17.40
N ASP A 74 -25.46 -30.44 17.56
CA ASP A 74 -24.73 -30.33 18.83
C ASP A 74 -24.25 -28.86 19.05
N PRO A 75 -24.99 -28.09 19.87
CA PRO A 75 -24.62 -26.69 20.13
C PRO A 75 -23.26 -26.48 20.80
N ASP A 76 -22.78 -27.47 21.57
CA ASP A 76 -21.53 -27.39 22.31
C ASP A 76 -20.34 -27.98 21.50
N GLY A 77 -20.64 -28.84 20.52
CA GLY A 77 -19.65 -29.53 19.69
C GLY A 77 -19.28 -28.79 18.38
N VAL A 78 -19.76 -27.58 18.16
CA VAL A 78 -19.37 -26.81 16.97
C VAL A 78 -17.92 -26.44 17.04
N GLU A 79 -17.11 -26.97 16.13
CA GLU A 79 -15.70 -26.56 16.01
C GLU A 79 -15.59 -25.10 15.56
N PRO A 80 -14.84 -24.24 16.29
CA PRO A 80 -14.67 -22.85 15.92
C PRO A 80 -13.81 -22.72 14.65
N GLU A 81 -14.33 -22.02 13.66
CA GLU A 81 -13.56 -21.62 12.46
C GLU A 81 -13.17 -20.14 12.59
N PRO A 82 -11.84 -19.85 12.74
CA PRO A 82 -11.35 -18.49 12.94
C PRO A 82 -11.83 -17.53 11.86
N GLY A 83 -12.48 -16.44 12.28
CA GLY A 83 -13.00 -15.42 11.38
C GLY A 83 -14.31 -15.77 10.68
N LEU A 84 -14.87 -16.97 10.85
CA LEU A 84 -16.11 -17.38 10.22
C LEU A 84 -17.17 -17.84 11.21
N VAL A 85 -16.87 -18.82 12.09
CA VAL A 85 -17.86 -19.47 12.95
C VAL A 85 -17.34 -19.60 14.38
N ARG A 86 -18.19 -19.28 15.35
CA ARG A 86 -17.91 -19.54 16.77
C ARG A 86 -19.19 -19.62 17.58
N THR A 87 -19.24 -20.53 18.56
CA THR A 87 -20.25 -20.55 19.62
C THR A 87 -19.73 -19.81 20.86
N ARG A 88 -20.62 -19.11 21.57
CA ARG A 88 -20.30 -18.44 22.83
C ARG A 88 -21.33 -18.73 23.88
N PRO A 89 -20.95 -19.15 25.08
CA PRO A 89 -21.85 -19.24 26.22
C PRO A 89 -22.54 -17.90 26.49
N VAL A 90 -23.81 -17.91 26.85
CA VAL A 90 -24.55 -16.67 27.14
C VAL A 90 -23.90 -15.87 28.26
N VAL A 91 -23.32 -16.55 29.24
CA VAL A 91 -22.66 -15.91 30.40
C VAL A 91 -21.48 -15.02 29.97
N ASP A 92 -20.71 -15.44 28.94
CA ASP A 92 -19.56 -14.71 28.44
C ASP A 92 -19.94 -13.43 27.67
N LEU A 93 -21.22 -13.29 27.32
CA LEU A 93 -21.75 -12.16 26.54
C LEU A 93 -22.52 -11.16 27.43
N LEU A 94 -22.60 -11.41 28.74
CA LEU A 94 -23.34 -10.57 29.70
C LEU A 94 -22.37 -9.58 30.38
N ASP A 95 -21.52 -8.92 29.61
CA ASP A 95 -20.72 -7.77 30.04
C ASP A 95 -21.54 -6.45 30.02
N GLU A 96 -20.93 -5.34 30.38
CA GLU A 96 -21.61 -4.03 30.43
C GLU A 96 -22.09 -3.57 29.03
N THR A 97 -21.48 -4.04 27.96
CA THR A 97 -21.76 -3.58 26.58
C THR A 97 -22.62 -4.55 25.78
N VAL A 98 -22.69 -5.82 26.18
CA VAL A 98 -23.44 -6.88 25.50
C VAL A 98 -23.20 -6.88 23.98
N ASP A 99 -21.95 -7.03 23.56
CA ASP A 99 -21.59 -7.00 22.15
C ASP A 99 -21.98 -8.31 21.44
N LEU A 100 -22.95 -8.22 20.53
CA LEU A 100 -23.44 -9.33 19.70
C LEU A 100 -22.96 -9.22 18.24
N THR A 101 -21.93 -8.44 17.97
CA THR A 101 -21.38 -8.27 16.62
C THR A 101 -20.63 -9.53 16.17
N PRO A 102 -21.11 -10.28 15.15
CA PRO A 102 -20.47 -11.52 14.72
C PRO A 102 -18.99 -11.38 14.43
N GLN A 103 -18.58 -10.33 13.70
CA GLN A 103 -17.18 -10.04 13.35
C GLN A 103 -16.24 -9.97 14.56
N ARG A 104 -16.75 -9.55 15.73
CA ARG A 104 -15.97 -9.51 16.97
C ARG A 104 -15.98 -10.84 17.69
N GLN A 105 -17.11 -11.54 17.68
CA GLN A 105 -17.27 -12.80 18.40
C GLN A 105 -16.53 -13.97 17.73
N VAL A 106 -16.42 -13.99 16.39
CA VAL A 106 -15.69 -15.04 15.66
C VAL A 106 -14.17 -14.80 15.60
N ARG A 107 -13.70 -13.61 15.99
CA ARG A 107 -12.24 -13.36 16.09
C ARG A 107 -11.69 -14.22 17.23
N VAL A 108 -10.88 -15.20 16.85
CA VAL A 108 -9.94 -15.80 17.79
C VAL A 108 -8.76 -14.82 17.84
N ALA A 109 -8.43 -14.32 19.02
CA ALA A 109 -7.14 -13.65 19.18
C ALA A 109 -6.08 -14.62 18.66
N PRO A 110 -5.24 -14.24 17.69
CA PRO A 110 -4.21 -15.14 17.22
C PRO A 110 -3.39 -15.56 18.43
N VAL A 111 -3.29 -16.87 18.68
CA VAL A 111 -2.32 -17.38 19.64
C VAL A 111 -0.98 -17.10 19.02
N LEU A 112 -0.35 -15.99 19.43
CA LEU A 112 0.99 -15.67 18.99
C LEU A 112 1.93 -16.74 19.51
N ASP A 113 2.64 -17.36 18.59
CA ASP A 113 3.79 -18.16 18.94
C ASP A 113 4.90 -17.21 19.44
N PRO A 114 5.25 -17.21 20.74
CA PRO A 114 6.24 -16.28 21.30
C PRO A 114 7.58 -16.36 20.58
N GLY A 115 8.01 -17.58 20.19
CA GLY A 115 9.29 -17.79 19.52
C GLY A 115 9.32 -17.19 18.12
N ARG A 116 8.23 -17.35 17.36
CA ARG A 116 8.11 -16.74 16.02
C ARG A 116 8.00 -15.22 16.11
N HIS A 117 7.31 -14.72 17.13
CA HIS A 117 7.18 -13.28 17.37
C HIS A 117 8.53 -12.65 17.72
N GLU A 118 9.30 -13.27 18.60
CA GLU A 118 10.64 -12.82 18.97
C GLU A 118 11.60 -12.83 17.77
N ALA A 119 11.60 -13.90 16.96
CA ALA A 119 12.42 -14.00 15.75
C ALA A 119 12.12 -12.88 14.75
N LEU A 120 10.84 -12.56 14.53
CA LEU A 120 10.42 -11.46 13.63
C LEU A 120 10.87 -10.10 14.18
N ALA A 121 10.67 -9.85 15.47
CA ALA A 121 11.11 -8.60 16.11
C ALA A 121 12.64 -8.45 16.07
N HIS A 122 13.39 -9.56 16.18
CA HIS A 122 14.85 -9.56 16.04
C HIS A 122 15.27 -9.19 14.61
N ASP A 123 14.70 -9.83 13.59
CA ASP A 123 14.98 -9.51 12.18
C ASP A 123 14.70 -8.02 11.87
N LEU A 124 13.52 -7.51 12.27
CA LEU A 124 13.18 -6.11 12.07
C LEU A 124 14.17 -5.16 12.76
N ARG A 125 14.63 -5.48 13.95
CA ARG A 125 15.64 -4.69 14.68
C ARG A 125 16.99 -4.68 13.97
N ASP A 126 17.45 -5.82 13.46
CA ASP A 126 18.73 -5.91 12.76
C ASP A 126 18.67 -5.18 11.40
N ARG A 127 17.55 -5.30 10.70
CA ARG A 127 17.30 -4.52 9.48
C ARG A 127 17.24 -3.01 9.76
N LEU A 128 16.61 -2.60 10.86
CA LEU A 128 16.57 -1.19 11.28
C LEU A 128 17.97 -0.66 11.59
N ARG A 129 18.79 -1.44 12.30
CA ARG A 129 20.19 -1.09 12.60
C ARG A 129 21.02 -0.95 11.32
N SER A 130 20.91 -1.91 10.40
CA SER A 130 21.62 -1.87 9.12
C SER A 130 21.21 -0.64 8.29
N THR A 131 19.92 -0.35 8.22
CA THR A 131 19.40 0.83 7.50
C THR A 131 19.83 2.13 8.19
N GLY A 132 19.87 2.16 9.51
CA GLY A 132 20.39 3.30 10.29
C GLY A 132 21.87 3.59 10.00
N ASN A 133 22.70 2.56 9.91
CA ASN A 133 24.11 2.70 9.52
C ASN A 133 24.25 3.26 8.09
N ALA A 134 23.41 2.79 7.16
CA ALA A 134 23.39 3.32 5.80
C ALA A 134 22.98 4.80 5.76
N LEU A 135 21.98 5.20 6.57
CA LEU A 135 21.58 6.61 6.72
C LEU A 135 22.74 7.48 7.20
N VAL A 136 23.47 7.04 8.22
CA VAL A 136 24.64 7.77 8.73
C VAL A 136 25.71 7.93 7.65
N ALA A 137 25.99 6.86 6.90
CA ALA A 137 26.96 6.91 5.80
C ALA A 137 26.54 7.85 4.64
N LEU A 138 25.24 7.91 4.34
CA LEU A 138 24.69 8.79 3.29
C LEU A 138 24.61 10.25 3.72
N SER A 139 24.52 10.53 5.02
CA SER A 139 24.39 11.89 5.58
C SER A 139 25.73 12.62 5.76
N ASP A 140 26.86 12.04 5.30
CA ASP A 140 28.18 12.70 5.41
C ASP A 140 28.18 14.02 4.64
N ASP A 141 28.30 15.13 5.35
CA ASP A 141 28.30 16.51 4.84
C ASP A 141 29.59 16.95 4.19
N ARG A 142 30.72 16.24 4.44
CA ARG A 142 32.06 16.54 3.88
C ARG A 142 32.11 16.51 2.36
N LEU A 143 31.09 15.93 1.73
CA LEU A 143 30.97 15.84 0.28
C LEU A 143 30.37 17.10 -0.35
N TRP A 144 29.74 17.95 0.44
CA TRP A 144 29.03 19.13 -0.04
C TRP A 144 29.91 20.38 0.06
N ARG A 145 29.91 21.20 -1.00
CA ARG A 145 30.56 22.50 -1.01
C ARG A 145 29.51 23.59 -1.15
N THR A 146 29.63 24.63 -0.36
CA THR A 146 28.82 25.84 -0.54
C THR A 146 29.19 26.52 -1.86
N ALA A 147 28.22 26.84 -2.71
CA ALA A 147 28.38 27.83 -3.74
C ALA A 147 28.63 29.18 -3.05
N GLY A 148 29.57 29.97 -3.54
CA GLY A 148 29.88 31.30 -2.94
C GLY A 148 28.63 32.16 -2.72
N SER A 149 28.78 33.37 -2.26
CA SER A 149 27.69 34.29 -1.85
C SER A 149 26.64 34.61 -2.92
N GLU A 150 26.87 34.28 -4.18
CA GLU A 150 25.91 34.45 -5.27
C GLU A 150 25.60 33.08 -5.92
N PRO A 151 24.39 32.51 -5.71
CA PRO A 151 23.94 31.35 -6.48
C PRO A 151 23.93 31.73 -7.97
N GLY A 152 24.64 30.98 -8.80
CA GLY A 152 24.66 31.24 -10.25
C GLY A 152 23.25 31.13 -10.86
N ALA A 153 22.83 32.15 -11.57
CA ALA A 153 21.59 32.10 -12.34
C ALA A 153 21.74 31.07 -13.48
N TRP A 154 20.88 30.05 -13.43
CA TRP A 154 20.84 29.01 -14.45
C TRP A 154 20.05 29.49 -15.67
N ARG A 155 20.63 29.34 -16.86
CA ARG A 155 19.80 29.33 -18.08
C ARG A 155 18.98 28.02 -18.06
N THR A 156 17.68 28.10 -18.18
CA THR A 156 16.80 26.94 -18.13
C THR A 156 16.05 26.76 -19.44
N ALA A 157 15.76 25.52 -19.78
CA ALA A 157 14.77 25.15 -20.80
C ALA A 157 13.57 24.48 -20.11
N THR A 158 12.41 24.58 -20.71
CA THR A 158 11.25 23.80 -20.26
C THR A 158 11.33 22.37 -20.81
N VAL A 159 10.64 21.42 -20.16
CA VAL A 159 10.47 20.08 -20.72
C VAL A 159 9.87 20.16 -22.14
N ALA A 160 8.94 21.10 -22.38
CA ALA A 160 8.42 21.33 -23.73
C ALA A 160 9.50 21.73 -24.76
N ASP A 161 10.51 22.49 -24.36
CA ASP A 161 11.63 22.84 -25.21
C ASP A 161 12.53 21.64 -25.48
N LEU A 162 12.81 20.83 -24.45
CA LEU A 162 13.63 19.62 -24.59
C LEU A 162 12.95 18.58 -25.50
N LEU A 163 11.63 18.43 -25.42
CA LEU A 163 10.84 17.60 -26.32
C LEU A 163 10.93 18.07 -27.78
N ARG A 164 10.76 19.37 -28.02
CA ARG A 164 10.89 19.95 -29.36
C ARG A 164 12.30 19.82 -29.91
N GLY A 165 13.31 19.90 -29.06
CA GLY A 165 14.70 19.74 -29.41
C GLY A 165 15.17 18.29 -29.56
N GLY A 166 14.32 17.31 -29.34
CA GLY A 166 14.63 15.87 -29.43
C GLY A 166 15.61 15.36 -28.36
N ALA A 167 15.84 16.15 -27.29
CA ALA A 167 16.65 15.69 -26.15
C ALA A 167 15.88 14.83 -25.14
N LEU A 168 14.56 14.72 -25.33
CA LEU A 168 13.67 14.03 -24.41
C LEU A 168 12.45 13.51 -25.18
N THR A 169 11.98 12.32 -24.81
CA THR A 169 10.70 11.77 -25.29
C THR A 169 9.75 11.59 -24.10
N LEU A 170 8.47 11.92 -24.28
CA LEU A 170 7.44 11.81 -23.25
C LEU A 170 6.44 10.72 -23.61
N TYR A 171 6.24 9.79 -22.68
CA TYR A 171 5.21 8.76 -22.77
C TYR A 171 4.21 8.92 -21.63
N ARG A 172 3.00 8.44 -21.87
CA ARG A 172 1.92 8.40 -20.90
C ARG A 172 1.00 7.23 -21.18
N ALA A 173 0.72 6.43 -20.16
CA ALA A 173 -0.30 5.38 -20.23
C ALA A 173 -1.66 5.96 -19.87
N LYS A 174 -2.64 5.84 -20.77
CA LYS A 174 -4.03 6.22 -20.51
C LYS A 174 -4.84 5.00 -20.07
N PRO A 175 -5.98 5.21 -19.39
CA PRO A 175 -6.91 4.14 -19.11
C PRO A 175 -7.40 3.48 -20.39
N GLY A 176 -7.27 2.15 -20.52
CA GLY A 176 -7.87 1.35 -21.59
C GLY A 176 -9.20 0.74 -21.13
N GLN A 177 -10.08 0.41 -22.08
CA GLN A 177 -11.31 -0.36 -21.80
C GLN A 177 -11.03 -1.86 -21.75
N GLU A 178 -10.08 -2.32 -22.54
CA GLU A 178 -9.53 -3.69 -22.50
C GLU A 178 -8.02 -3.59 -22.24
N ALA A 179 -7.48 -4.57 -21.50
CA ALA A 179 -6.04 -4.66 -21.30
C ALA A 179 -5.37 -4.89 -22.65
N ALA A 180 -4.40 -4.05 -23.02
CA ALA A 180 -3.52 -4.36 -24.11
C ALA A 180 -2.80 -5.67 -23.75
N ARG A 181 -3.08 -6.76 -24.50
CA ARG A 181 -2.48 -8.07 -24.21
C ARG A 181 -1.07 -8.09 -24.78
N PRO A 182 -0.07 -8.40 -23.95
CA PRO A 182 1.26 -8.73 -24.48
C PRO A 182 1.19 -10.05 -25.25
N ASP A 183 2.02 -10.20 -26.26
CA ASP A 183 2.20 -11.46 -27.00
C ASP A 183 2.98 -12.52 -26.18
N ALA A 184 3.16 -12.30 -24.89
CA ALA A 184 3.92 -13.16 -23.98
C ALA A 184 2.99 -14.03 -23.12
N ASP A 185 3.45 -15.23 -22.78
CA ASP A 185 2.72 -16.18 -21.93
C ASP A 185 2.50 -15.62 -20.51
N GLU A 186 3.38 -14.74 -20.04
CA GLU A 186 3.25 -14.04 -18.74
C GLU A 186 3.24 -12.53 -18.98
N PRO A 187 2.20 -11.81 -18.49
CA PRO A 187 2.13 -10.37 -18.66
C PRO A 187 3.23 -9.69 -17.86
N PRO A 188 3.89 -8.65 -18.41
CA PRO A 188 4.93 -7.92 -17.70
C PRO A 188 4.34 -7.20 -16.49
N PRO A 189 5.12 -7.07 -15.39
CA PRO A 189 4.69 -6.33 -14.22
C PRO A 189 4.48 -4.85 -14.57
N VAL A 190 3.53 -4.21 -13.87
CA VAL A 190 3.20 -2.80 -14.08
C VAL A 190 3.83 -1.95 -12.99
N LEU A 191 4.63 -0.96 -13.36
CA LEU A 191 5.13 0.03 -12.43
C LEU A 191 4.03 1.03 -12.09
N THR A 192 3.60 1.06 -10.83
CA THR A 192 2.48 1.86 -10.36
C THR A 192 2.94 3.21 -9.78
N HIS A 193 2.00 4.13 -9.62
CA HIS A 193 2.22 5.38 -8.88
C HIS A 193 2.72 5.13 -7.44
N HIS A 194 2.26 4.05 -6.79
CA HIS A 194 2.71 3.66 -5.46
C HIS A 194 4.20 3.31 -5.46
N ASP A 195 4.63 2.49 -6.41
CA ASP A 195 6.01 2.02 -6.53
C ASP A 195 6.99 3.17 -6.80
N VAL A 196 6.58 4.13 -7.66
CA VAL A 196 7.40 5.34 -7.90
C VAL A 196 7.59 6.14 -6.61
N ARG A 197 6.55 6.26 -5.78
CA ARG A 197 6.58 7.04 -4.54
C ARG A 197 7.36 6.36 -3.42
N THR A 198 7.24 5.04 -3.32
CA THR A 198 7.87 4.25 -2.23
C THR A 198 9.27 3.75 -2.59
N GLY A 199 9.61 3.71 -3.87
CA GLY A 199 10.85 3.11 -4.38
C GLY A 199 10.79 1.58 -4.40
N GLU A 200 9.58 0.99 -4.34
CA GLU A 200 9.38 -0.45 -4.38
C GLU A 200 9.45 -1.01 -5.81
N PRO A 201 9.73 -2.32 -5.97
CA PRO A 201 9.66 -2.97 -7.28
C PRO A 201 8.27 -2.85 -7.92
N PRO A 202 8.15 -3.01 -9.26
CA PRO A 202 6.86 -3.01 -9.93
C PRO A 202 5.89 -4.02 -9.32
N SER A 203 4.73 -3.55 -8.82
CA SER A 203 3.77 -4.36 -8.05
C SER A 203 2.39 -4.49 -8.70
N GLY A 204 2.14 -3.77 -9.79
CA GLY A 204 0.83 -3.76 -10.45
C GLY A 204 0.66 -4.86 -11.48
N SER A 205 -0.60 -5.14 -11.82
CA SER A 205 -1.02 -6.04 -12.89
C SER A 205 -1.82 -5.30 -13.96
N LEU A 206 -1.71 -5.74 -15.21
CA LEU A 206 -2.51 -5.23 -16.33
C LEU A 206 -4.00 -5.57 -16.18
N ASP A 207 -4.32 -6.70 -15.55
CA ASP A 207 -5.70 -7.11 -15.30
C ASP A 207 -6.42 -6.19 -14.33
N ASP A 208 -5.71 -5.71 -13.31
CA ASP A 208 -6.29 -4.79 -12.32
C ASP A 208 -6.51 -3.38 -12.87
N LYS A 209 -5.59 -2.93 -13.72
CA LYS A 209 -5.57 -1.55 -14.24
C LYS A 209 -5.16 -1.51 -15.71
N PRO A 210 -6.07 -1.87 -16.63
CA PRO A 210 -5.76 -1.91 -18.05
C PRO A 210 -5.35 -0.53 -18.59
N VAL A 211 -4.38 -0.53 -19.50
CA VAL A 211 -3.86 0.64 -20.20
C VAL A 211 -4.16 0.54 -21.69
N ASP A 212 -4.30 1.69 -22.35
CA ASP A 212 -4.59 1.78 -23.79
C ASP A 212 -3.42 1.31 -24.68
N ARG A 213 -2.20 1.44 -24.17
CA ARG A 213 -0.96 1.08 -24.85
C ARG A 213 0.09 0.64 -23.85
N LEU A 214 0.78 -0.46 -24.15
CA LEU A 214 1.95 -0.88 -23.39
C LEU A 214 3.14 0.04 -23.72
N VAL A 215 3.69 0.66 -22.69
CA VAL A 215 4.90 1.46 -22.78
C VAL A 215 5.97 0.76 -21.93
N PRO A 216 6.92 0.05 -22.56
CA PRO A 216 7.99 -0.61 -21.83
C PRO A 216 8.92 0.41 -21.20
N ILE A 217 9.33 0.14 -19.98
CA ILE A 217 10.28 0.94 -19.22
C ILE A 217 11.68 0.43 -19.54
N GLU A 218 12.60 1.37 -19.76
CA GLU A 218 14.02 1.11 -19.98
C GLU A 218 14.84 1.72 -18.84
N ALA A 219 16.00 1.13 -18.55
CA ALA A 219 16.92 1.71 -17.58
C ALA A 219 17.33 3.13 -17.99
N GLY A 220 17.28 4.07 -17.07
CA GLY A 220 17.51 5.50 -17.34
C GLY A 220 16.24 6.30 -17.64
N ASP A 221 15.08 5.69 -17.80
CA ASP A 221 13.81 6.41 -17.88
C ASP A 221 13.52 7.15 -16.58
N VAL A 222 12.95 8.35 -16.68
CA VAL A 222 12.55 9.15 -15.53
C VAL A 222 11.03 9.14 -15.39
N LEU A 223 10.54 8.64 -14.27
CA LEU A 223 9.11 8.48 -14.00
C LEU A 223 8.64 9.53 -13.00
N LEU A 224 7.51 10.17 -13.31
CA LEU A 224 6.88 11.21 -12.49
C LEU A 224 5.39 10.92 -12.33
N PRO A 225 4.80 11.15 -11.14
CA PRO A 225 3.36 11.06 -10.95
C PRO A 225 2.64 12.23 -11.65
N GLU A 226 1.44 11.95 -12.19
CA GLU A 226 0.57 12.98 -12.77
C GLU A 226 -0.13 13.84 -11.71
N THR A 227 -0.36 13.28 -10.52
CA THR A 227 -1.09 13.93 -9.42
C THR A 227 -0.17 14.19 -8.25
N LEU A 228 -0.34 15.35 -7.66
CA LEU A 228 0.40 15.78 -6.47
C LEU A 228 -0.45 15.52 -5.23
N HIS A 229 0.03 14.69 -4.31
CA HIS A 229 -0.71 14.38 -3.08
C HIS A 229 -0.45 15.36 -1.93
N HIS A 230 0.70 16.07 -1.97
CA HIS A 230 1.04 17.11 -1.00
C HIS A 230 1.67 18.29 -1.76
N ALA A 231 1.37 19.49 -1.35
CA ALA A 231 1.86 20.70 -2.00
C ALA A 231 3.40 20.69 -2.12
N GLY A 232 3.89 20.50 -3.34
CA GLY A 232 5.27 20.75 -3.69
C GLY A 232 6.25 19.57 -3.67
N ALA A 233 5.86 18.38 -3.23
CA ALA A 233 6.77 17.23 -3.24
C ALA A 233 6.42 16.22 -4.33
N VAL A 234 7.30 16.03 -5.30
CA VAL A 234 7.24 14.94 -6.28
C VAL A 234 8.53 14.13 -6.17
N ALA A 235 8.38 12.82 -5.97
CA ALA A 235 9.49 11.91 -6.10
C ALA A 235 9.58 11.46 -7.56
N ALA A 236 10.62 11.92 -8.27
CA ALA A 236 10.99 11.33 -9.55
C ALA A 236 11.76 10.04 -9.31
N ARG A 237 11.39 8.95 -9.98
CA ARG A 237 12.15 7.70 -10.01
C ARG A 237 12.96 7.65 -11.30
N VAL A 238 14.24 7.34 -11.21
CA VAL A 238 15.04 6.90 -12.34
C VAL A 238 14.97 5.39 -12.39
N ALA A 239 14.46 4.84 -13.48
CA ALA A 239 14.35 3.40 -13.68
C ALA A 239 15.73 2.75 -13.72
N ASP A 240 15.88 1.65 -13.03
CA ASP A 240 17.09 0.83 -13.03
C ASP A 240 16.89 -0.49 -13.79
N GLU A 241 17.86 -1.39 -13.73
CA GLU A 241 17.80 -2.69 -14.38
C GLU A 241 16.65 -3.60 -13.86
N HIS A 242 16.18 -3.38 -12.62
CA HIS A 242 15.06 -4.14 -12.05
C HIS A 242 13.71 -3.62 -12.54
N ASP A 243 13.64 -2.36 -12.96
CA ASP A 243 12.45 -1.76 -13.55
C ASP A 243 12.33 -2.06 -15.03
N ALA A 244 13.47 -2.31 -15.70
CA ALA A 244 13.52 -2.59 -17.12
C ALA A 244 12.71 -3.84 -17.48
N GLY A 245 11.92 -3.74 -18.55
CA GLY A 245 11.00 -4.80 -18.98
C GLY A 245 9.62 -4.73 -18.33
N SER A 246 9.43 -3.96 -17.27
CA SER A 246 8.09 -3.63 -16.77
C SER A 246 7.39 -2.62 -17.68
N VAL A 247 6.10 -2.41 -17.48
CA VAL A 247 5.33 -1.43 -18.28
C VAL A 247 4.85 -0.26 -17.43
N LEU A 248 4.69 0.89 -18.09
CA LEU A 248 4.23 2.12 -17.47
C LEU A 248 2.78 1.99 -17.01
N GLY A 249 2.54 2.17 -15.71
CA GLY A 249 1.21 2.21 -15.11
C GLY A 249 0.48 3.52 -15.37
N ARG A 250 -0.81 3.52 -15.04
CA ARG A 250 -1.70 4.70 -15.16
C ARG A 250 -1.27 5.81 -14.19
N HIS A 251 -1.56 7.06 -14.58
CA HIS A 251 -1.26 8.26 -13.79
C HIS A 251 0.22 8.53 -13.55
N LEU A 252 1.06 8.06 -14.48
CA LEU A 252 2.47 8.33 -14.53
C LEU A 252 2.85 8.97 -15.87
N PHE A 253 3.86 9.84 -15.82
CA PHE A 253 4.64 10.26 -16.96
C PHE A 253 5.94 9.47 -17.00
N LEU A 254 6.35 9.05 -18.18
CA LEU A 254 7.68 8.53 -18.46
C LEU A 254 8.38 9.49 -19.39
N LEU A 255 9.53 9.95 -18.96
CA LEU A 255 10.42 10.82 -19.70
C LEU A 255 11.69 10.04 -20.04
N ARG A 256 11.92 9.79 -21.32
CA ARG A 256 13.11 9.09 -21.81
C ARG A 256 14.11 10.12 -22.33
N PRO A 257 15.21 10.37 -21.60
CA PRO A 257 16.25 11.27 -22.05
C PRO A 257 17.10 10.62 -23.15
N ASP A 258 17.60 11.45 -24.06
CA ASP A 258 18.69 11.08 -24.96
C ASP A 258 19.98 11.01 -24.11
N PRO A 259 20.62 9.84 -23.96
CA PRO A 259 21.76 9.67 -23.05
C PRO A 259 23.01 10.51 -23.44
N ASP A 260 23.15 10.87 -24.71
CA ASP A 260 24.25 11.71 -25.18
C ASP A 260 24.06 13.17 -24.82
N ARG A 261 22.85 13.58 -24.44
CA ARG A 261 22.49 15.00 -24.24
C ARG A 261 22.00 15.32 -22.84
N LEU A 262 21.46 14.34 -22.11
CA LEU A 262 20.78 14.60 -20.86
C LEU A 262 20.95 13.43 -19.87
N ASP A 263 21.62 13.69 -18.76
CA ASP A 263 21.81 12.72 -17.70
C ASP A 263 20.46 12.47 -16.95
N PRO A 264 20.02 11.21 -16.78
CA PRO A 264 18.71 10.90 -16.19
C PRO A 264 18.62 11.29 -14.69
N ASP A 265 19.70 11.14 -13.93
CA ASP A 265 19.71 11.50 -12.51
C ASP A 265 19.67 13.01 -12.30
N PHE A 266 20.37 13.75 -13.16
CA PHE A 266 20.30 15.20 -13.23
C PHE A 266 18.88 15.66 -13.56
N LEU A 267 18.28 15.09 -14.61
CA LEU A 267 16.90 15.38 -15.00
C LEU A 267 15.94 15.14 -13.83
N ALA A 268 15.96 13.94 -13.25
CA ALA A 268 15.09 13.58 -12.13
C ALA A 268 15.24 14.52 -10.93
N GLY A 269 16.47 14.92 -10.62
CA GLY A 269 16.75 15.83 -9.51
C GLY A 269 16.10 17.21 -9.69
N PHE A 270 16.27 17.82 -10.86
CA PHE A 270 15.66 19.12 -11.12
C PHE A 270 14.14 19.05 -11.30
N LEU A 271 13.63 18.00 -11.89
CA LEU A 271 12.18 17.80 -12.02
C LEU A 271 11.47 17.57 -10.66
N SER A 272 12.19 17.07 -9.65
CA SER A 272 11.67 16.87 -8.29
C SER A 272 11.80 18.12 -7.40
N ALA A 273 12.51 19.16 -7.83
CA ALA A 273 12.71 20.36 -7.02
C ALA A 273 11.37 21.03 -6.69
N GLU A 274 11.12 21.30 -5.41
CA GLU A 274 9.83 21.78 -4.90
C GLU A 274 9.32 23.05 -5.61
N GLU A 275 10.21 24.03 -5.82
CA GLU A 275 9.86 25.26 -6.53
C GLU A 275 9.46 25.00 -7.98
N ASN A 276 10.16 24.07 -8.65
CA ASN A 276 9.88 23.70 -10.03
C ASN A 276 8.52 23.00 -10.13
N VAL A 277 8.25 22.06 -9.23
CA VAL A 277 6.97 21.35 -9.13
C VAL A 277 5.83 22.32 -8.82
N ARG A 278 6.01 23.23 -7.86
CA ARG A 278 5.02 24.25 -7.50
C ARG A 278 4.69 25.16 -8.69
N GLY A 279 5.70 25.55 -9.48
CA GLY A 279 5.50 26.36 -10.70
C GLY A 279 4.79 25.62 -11.85
N ALA A 280 4.78 24.29 -11.81
CA ALA A 280 4.14 23.42 -12.81
C ALA A 280 2.83 22.78 -12.33
N ALA A 281 2.42 23.01 -11.08
CA ALA A 281 1.18 22.49 -10.51
C ALA A 281 -0.05 23.25 -11.07
N VAL A 282 -1.11 22.52 -11.41
CA VAL A 282 -2.36 23.04 -11.97
C VAL A 282 -3.55 22.42 -11.25
N GLY A 283 -4.55 23.23 -10.91
CA GLY A 283 -5.77 22.79 -10.24
C GLY A 283 -5.83 23.23 -8.77
N SER A 284 -7.04 23.33 -8.23
CA SER A 284 -7.31 23.85 -6.87
C SER A 284 -7.60 22.74 -5.86
N SER A 285 -8.37 21.70 -6.23
CA SER A 285 -8.77 20.62 -5.32
C SER A 285 -7.90 19.37 -5.50
N ILE A 286 -7.62 18.99 -6.74
CA ILE A 286 -6.65 17.95 -7.09
C ILE A 286 -5.58 18.62 -7.93
N GLN A 287 -4.40 18.76 -7.36
CA GLN A 287 -3.28 19.33 -8.08
C GLN A 287 -2.72 18.29 -9.05
N ARG A 288 -2.59 18.68 -10.32
CA ARG A 288 -1.97 17.88 -11.38
C ARG A 288 -0.66 18.54 -11.81
N LEU A 289 0.30 17.73 -12.20
CA LEU A 289 1.57 18.18 -12.70
C LEU A 289 1.46 18.46 -14.22
N ASP A 290 1.64 19.71 -14.64
CA ASP A 290 1.92 20.02 -16.05
C ASP A 290 3.40 19.78 -16.31
N VAL A 291 3.75 18.54 -16.64
CA VAL A 291 5.14 18.11 -16.86
C VAL A 291 5.87 18.96 -17.88
N LYS A 292 5.17 19.54 -18.88
CA LYS A 292 5.78 20.36 -19.94
C LYS A 292 6.28 21.70 -19.44
N ARG A 293 5.77 22.20 -18.30
CA ARG A 293 6.17 23.47 -17.68
C ARG A 293 7.39 23.34 -16.77
N LEU A 294 7.76 22.12 -16.38
CA LEU A 294 8.94 21.89 -15.58
C LEU A 294 10.19 22.39 -16.31
N ARG A 295 11.15 22.91 -15.54
CA ARG A 295 12.35 23.54 -16.05
C ARG A 295 13.59 22.75 -15.69
N VAL A 296 14.54 22.71 -16.61
CA VAL A 296 15.83 22.03 -16.44
C VAL A 296 16.94 23.00 -16.82
N PRO A 297 18.01 23.12 -16.01
CA PRO A 297 19.16 23.95 -16.36
C PRO A 297 19.89 23.44 -17.61
N LEU A 298 20.36 24.38 -18.44
CA LEU A 298 21.17 24.07 -19.61
C LEU A 298 22.66 24.18 -19.22
N ILE A 299 23.24 23.03 -18.90
CA ILE A 299 24.67 22.92 -18.56
C ILE A 299 25.34 21.79 -19.36
N PRO A 300 26.67 21.82 -19.54
CA PRO A 300 27.40 20.76 -20.23
C PRO A 300 27.19 19.38 -19.58
N THR A 301 27.22 18.31 -20.39
CA THR A 301 26.94 16.95 -19.96
C THR A 301 27.85 16.48 -18.81
N GLU A 302 29.15 16.86 -18.85
CA GLU A 302 30.10 16.51 -17.77
C GLU A 302 29.69 17.11 -16.41
N ARG A 303 29.09 18.29 -16.44
CA ARG A 303 28.52 18.91 -15.21
C ARG A 303 27.21 18.28 -14.82
N GLN A 304 26.36 17.88 -15.79
CA GLN A 304 25.11 17.16 -15.50
C GLN A 304 25.39 15.87 -14.72
N VAL A 305 26.38 15.07 -15.16
CA VAL A 305 26.77 13.81 -14.47
C VAL A 305 27.14 14.07 -12.99
N ARG A 306 27.89 15.17 -12.71
CA ARG A 306 28.23 15.51 -11.31
C ARG A 306 27.02 15.85 -10.47
N TYR A 307 26.10 16.64 -11.02
CA TYR A 307 24.82 16.94 -10.33
C TYR A 307 23.95 15.71 -10.22
N GLY A 308 23.89 14.86 -11.25
CA GLY A 308 23.18 13.58 -11.23
C GLY A 308 23.66 12.66 -10.12
N GLN A 309 24.97 12.51 -9.95
CA GLN A 309 25.57 11.76 -8.84
C GLN A 309 25.17 12.34 -7.47
N ALA A 310 25.16 13.66 -7.33
CA ALA A 310 24.72 14.32 -6.11
C ALA A 310 23.21 14.05 -5.84
N PHE A 311 22.35 14.20 -6.83
CA PHE A 311 20.93 13.90 -6.71
C PHE A 311 20.66 12.42 -6.43
N ARG A 312 21.43 11.51 -7.01
CA ARG A 312 21.35 10.06 -6.70
C ARG A 312 21.60 9.81 -5.22
N ARG A 313 22.60 10.49 -4.61
CA ARG A 313 22.84 10.41 -3.16
C ARG A 313 21.68 10.95 -2.33
N VAL A 314 21.12 12.09 -2.70
CA VAL A 314 19.95 12.67 -2.02
C VAL A 314 18.77 11.71 -2.10
N ARG A 315 18.51 11.10 -3.25
CA ARG A 315 17.44 10.09 -3.38
C ARG A 315 17.71 8.84 -2.54
N ALA A 316 18.97 8.36 -2.54
CA ALA A 316 19.35 7.21 -1.71
C ALA A 316 19.12 7.49 -0.21
N LEU A 317 19.45 8.72 0.25
CA LEU A 317 19.17 9.14 1.62
C LEU A 317 17.66 9.15 1.92
N HIS A 318 16.84 9.72 1.04
CA HIS A 318 15.38 9.70 1.20
C HIS A 318 14.81 8.28 1.21
N SER A 319 15.27 7.40 0.32
CA SER A 319 14.81 6.02 0.26
C SER A 319 15.19 5.25 1.52
N ALA A 320 16.42 5.42 2.02
CA ALA A 320 16.87 4.81 3.26
C ALA A 320 16.08 5.33 4.48
N ALA A 321 15.77 6.63 4.53
CA ALA A 321 14.96 7.22 5.60
C ALA A 321 13.52 6.66 5.59
N ASN A 322 12.90 6.55 4.43
CA ASN A 322 11.57 5.97 4.29
C ASN A 322 11.55 4.49 4.67
N LEU A 323 12.57 3.73 4.28
CA LEU A 323 12.72 2.32 4.66
C LEU A 323 12.89 2.19 6.18
N ALA A 324 13.77 2.98 6.81
CA ALA A 324 13.95 2.98 8.25
C ALA A 324 12.66 3.30 9.00
N ALA A 325 11.89 4.30 8.53
CA ALA A 325 10.62 4.68 9.14
C ALA A 325 9.55 3.58 9.00
N ARG A 326 9.54 2.80 7.91
CA ARG A 326 8.66 1.63 7.77
C ARG A 326 9.04 0.53 8.74
N ILE A 327 10.30 0.11 8.73
CA ILE A 327 10.80 -0.95 9.61
C ILE A 327 10.56 -0.59 11.09
N ALA A 328 10.77 0.68 11.46
CA ALA A 328 10.52 1.15 12.82
C ALA A 328 9.05 1.06 13.22
N ARG A 329 8.11 1.38 12.29
CA ARG A 329 6.67 1.21 12.52
C ARG A 329 6.30 -0.26 12.65
N ASP A 330 6.77 -1.10 11.73
CA ASP A 330 6.49 -2.53 11.77
C ASP A 330 7.00 -3.16 13.08
N LEU A 331 8.18 -2.75 13.55
CA LEU A 331 8.74 -3.20 14.83
C LEU A 331 7.91 -2.72 16.02
N ALA A 332 7.48 -1.45 16.02
CA ALA A 332 6.62 -0.91 17.06
C ALA A 332 5.26 -1.63 17.11
N ASP A 333 4.66 -1.92 15.96
CA ASP A 333 3.42 -2.66 15.86
C ASP A 333 3.58 -4.11 16.38
N GLN A 334 4.71 -4.76 16.07
CA GLN A 334 5.03 -6.08 16.62
C GLN A 334 5.17 -6.04 18.14
N TRP A 335 5.86 -5.06 18.71
CA TRP A 335 5.97 -4.93 20.17
C TRP A 335 4.61 -4.65 20.82
N ALA A 336 3.82 -3.74 20.24
CA ALA A 336 2.48 -3.45 20.74
C ALA A 336 1.59 -4.72 20.72
N LEU A 337 1.65 -5.49 19.64
CA LEU A 337 0.92 -6.75 19.52
C LEU A 337 1.39 -7.78 20.56
N GLY A 338 2.71 -7.91 20.77
CA GLY A 338 3.29 -8.80 21.77
C GLY A 338 2.85 -8.44 23.20
N LEU A 339 2.87 -7.16 23.54
CA LEU A 339 2.42 -6.67 24.86
C LEU A 339 0.91 -6.88 25.08
N THR A 340 0.09 -6.55 24.08
CA THR A 340 -1.37 -6.66 24.20
C THR A 340 -1.88 -8.09 24.20
N SER A 341 -1.12 -9.03 23.61
CA SER A 341 -1.43 -10.46 23.62
C SER A 341 -0.85 -11.21 24.82
N GLY A 342 0.01 -10.56 25.62
CA GLY A 342 0.73 -11.20 26.72
C GLY A 342 1.92 -12.07 26.27
N ALA A 343 2.31 -12.02 25.00
CA ALA A 343 3.51 -12.71 24.49
C ALA A 343 4.80 -11.98 24.86
N LEU A 344 4.75 -10.69 25.17
CA LEU A 344 5.83 -9.88 25.70
C LEU A 344 5.45 -9.31 27.06
N LEU A 345 6.45 -9.17 27.92
CA LEU A 345 6.35 -8.45 29.19
C LEU A 345 7.00 -7.07 29.04
N PRO A 346 6.52 -6.04 29.78
CA PRO A 346 7.21 -4.76 29.82
C PRO A 346 8.63 -4.94 30.39
N PRO A 347 9.58 -4.07 30.00
CA PRO A 347 10.92 -4.12 30.58
C PRO A 347 10.86 -3.89 32.09
N ASP A 348 11.75 -4.55 32.85
CA ASP A 348 11.87 -4.37 34.28
C ASP A 348 12.26 -2.91 34.61
N GLU A 349 11.71 -2.37 35.69
CA GLU A 349 12.04 -1.00 36.15
C GLU A 349 13.53 -0.96 36.51
N GLY A 350 14.37 -0.44 35.61
CA GLY A 350 15.81 -0.28 35.83
C GLY A 350 16.72 -0.82 34.74
N SER A 351 16.21 -1.23 33.59
CA SER A 351 17.03 -1.69 32.44
C SER A 351 17.47 -0.55 31.54
#